data_b906863b1f616fc5e0b00f07a18ceea5
#
_entry.id   b906863b1f616fc5e0b00f07a18ceea5
#
_cell.length_a   1.000
_cell.length_b   1.000
_cell.length_c   1.000
_cell.angle_alpha   90.00
_cell.angle_beta   90.00
_cell.angle_gamma   90.00
#
_symmetry.space_group_name_H-M   'P 1'
#
loop_
_entity.id
_entity.type
_entity.pdbx_description
1 polymer ?
#
loop_
_entity_poly.entity_id
_entity_poly.type
_entity_poly.pdbx_seq_one_letter_code
_entity_poly.pdbx_strand_id
1 'polypeptide(L)'
;MIGKFLIFSLLWSLLGNPFLALLVLLIVIYILDRSFVGVLPSISKPWKRRRNAARLRQQIALNTNDVAARFDLARIWIESKKYPQALELLLEIQSRYEDSADYWNARGTAEVHTNHLEDGEQHLLKALDINPRVQYGEPYLHLAAAFKERDVNKSLHYLQQFQEIQSSSSEGYYLTGLMYRMLGRKDEAIIAFNQSIAVYRSLPKYRKRSERKWAARSLFRKSIG
;
A
#
# COMPACT_ATOMS: atom_id res chain seq x y z
N MET A 1 -7.63 32.22 -5.13
CA MET A 1 -8.98 31.65 -5.35
C MET A 1 -9.63 32.15 -6.65
N ILE A 2 -9.39 33.36 -7.11
CA ILE A 2 -10.02 34.01 -8.28
C ILE A 2 -9.81 33.24 -9.61
N GLY A 3 -8.61 32.68 -9.86
CA GLY A 3 -8.33 31.99 -11.13
C GLY A 3 -9.14 30.70 -11.37
N LYS A 4 -9.58 29.99 -10.32
CA LYS A 4 -10.37 28.76 -10.47
C LYS A 4 -11.83 29.09 -10.87
N PHE A 5 -12.36 30.20 -10.40
CA PHE A 5 -13.68 30.70 -10.78
C PHE A 5 -13.71 31.21 -12.22
N LEU A 6 -12.62 31.84 -12.69
CA LEU A 6 -12.52 32.32 -14.06
C LEU A 6 -12.53 31.16 -15.08
N ILE A 7 -11.81 30.10 -14.83
CA ILE A 7 -11.77 28.92 -15.72
C ILE A 7 -13.15 28.25 -15.78
N PHE A 8 -13.84 28.11 -14.64
CA PHE A 8 -15.19 27.55 -14.60
C PHE A 8 -16.19 28.42 -15.35
N SER A 9 -16.18 29.74 -15.11
CA SER A 9 -17.04 30.73 -15.78
C SER A 9 -16.84 30.70 -17.31
N LEU A 10 -15.60 30.60 -17.78
CA LEU A 10 -15.25 30.52 -19.18
C LEU A 10 -15.75 29.23 -19.82
N LEU A 11 -15.55 28.08 -19.14
CA LEU A 11 -16.08 26.77 -19.56
C LEU A 11 -17.63 26.80 -19.60
N TRP A 12 -18.28 27.41 -18.61
CA TRP A 12 -19.73 27.52 -18.58
C TRP A 12 -20.28 28.38 -19.74
N SER A 13 -19.64 29.51 -20.02
CA SER A 13 -19.99 30.37 -21.16
C SER A 13 -19.87 29.65 -22.51
N LEU A 14 -18.83 28.81 -22.64
CA LEU A 14 -18.55 28.04 -23.87
C LEU A 14 -19.49 26.85 -24.07
N LEU A 15 -19.83 26.14 -22.98
CA LEU A 15 -20.59 24.89 -23.04
C LEU A 15 -22.09 25.07 -22.82
N GLY A 16 -22.54 26.27 -22.42
CA GLY A 16 -23.96 26.61 -22.17
C GLY A 16 -24.61 25.82 -21.02
N ASN A 17 -23.91 24.84 -20.42
CA ASN A 17 -24.44 23.98 -19.37
C ASN A 17 -23.43 23.90 -18.19
N PRO A 18 -23.83 24.33 -16.97
CA PRO A 18 -22.94 24.35 -15.81
C PRO A 18 -22.48 22.95 -15.36
N PHE A 19 -23.32 21.92 -15.54
CA PHE A 19 -22.94 20.53 -15.21
C PHE A 19 -21.88 19.98 -16.15
N LEU A 20 -21.97 20.27 -17.46
CA LEU A 20 -20.97 19.94 -18.45
C LEU A 20 -19.65 20.67 -18.17
N ALA A 21 -19.72 21.97 -17.85
CA ALA A 21 -18.54 22.75 -17.48
C ALA A 21 -17.83 22.18 -16.25
N LEU A 22 -18.58 21.78 -15.21
CA LEU A 22 -18.03 21.12 -14.02
C LEU A 22 -17.38 19.78 -14.35
N LEU A 23 -18.02 18.95 -15.17
CA LEU A 23 -17.50 17.64 -15.57
C LEU A 23 -16.19 17.79 -16.36
N VAL A 24 -16.12 18.70 -17.31
CA VAL A 24 -14.91 19.00 -18.08
C VAL A 24 -13.81 19.51 -17.17
N LEU A 25 -14.11 20.42 -16.24
CA LEU A 25 -13.15 20.92 -15.26
C LEU A 25 -12.58 19.80 -14.39
N LEU A 26 -13.41 18.88 -13.90
CA LEU A 26 -12.97 17.71 -13.11
C LEU A 26 -12.06 16.77 -13.93
N ILE A 27 -12.39 16.54 -15.21
CA ILE A 27 -11.55 15.75 -16.11
C ILE A 27 -10.19 16.41 -16.32
N VAL A 28 -10.17 17.71 -16.58
CA VAL A 28 -8.92 18.48 -16.75
C VAL A 28 -8.07 18.43 -15.48
N ILE A 29 -8.68 18.66 -14.31
CA ILE A 29 -8.00 18.55 -13.02
C ILE A 29 -7.43 17.13 -12.82
N TYR A 30 -8.21 16.09 -13.15
CA TYR A 30 -7.75 14.71 -13.05
C TYR A 30 -6.57 14.41 -13.99
N ILE A 31 -6.60 14.90 -15.23
CA ILE A 31 -5.51 14.72 -16.20
C ILE A 31 -4.25 15.47 -15.72
N LEU A 32 -4.39 16.71 -15.28
CA LEU A 32 -3.29 17.51 -14.74
C LEU A 32 -2.70 16.88 -13.49
N ASP A 33 -3.55 16.43 -12.56
CA ASP A 33 -3.08 15.72 -11.37
C ASP A 33 -2.31 14.45 -11.76
N ARG A 34 -2.83 13.69 -12.72
CA ARG A 34 -2.18 12.46 -13.17
C ARG A 34 -0.83 12.70 -13.85
N SER A 35 -0.69 13.82 -14.57
CA SER A 35 0.54 14.17 -15.28
C SER A 35 1.61 14.80 -14.38
N PHE A 36 1.20 15.67 -13.47
CA PHE A 36 2.13 16.49 -12.68
C PHE A 36 2.17 16.17 -11.19
N VAL A 37 1.05 15.88 -10.58
CA VAL A 37 0.92 15.80 -9.11
C VAL A 37 0.72 14.37 -8.62
N GLY A 38 -0.24 13.62 -9.19
CA GLY A 38 -0.49 12.22 -8.88
C GLY A 38 -1.03 11.95 -7.47
N VAL A 39 -1.80 12.88 -6.91
CA VAL A 39 -2.47 12.72 -5.60
C VAL A 39 -3.74 11.89 -5.75
N LEU A 40 -4.47 12.08 -6.86
CA LEU A 40 -5.73 11.39 -7.09
C LEU A 40 -5.52 9.90 -7.38
N PRO A 41 -6.37 9.02 -6.83
CA PRO A 41 -6.28 7.58 -7.07
C PRO A 41 -6.49 7.25 -8.55
N SER A 42 -5.76 6.24 -9.04
CA SER A 42 -5.92 5.78 -10.43
C SER A 42 -7.25 5.03 -10.59
N ILE A 43 -8.19 5.62 -11.32
CA ILE A 43 -9.50 5.02 -11.63
C ILE A 43 -9.34 3.73 -12.47
N SER A 44 -8.28 3.63 -13.30
CA SER A 44 -8.06 2.48 -14.18
C SER A 44 -7.52 1.23 -13.46
N LYS A 45 -6.84 1.38 -12.30
CA LYS A 45 -6.27 0.23 -11.57
C LYS A 45 -7.31 -0.80 -11.12
N PRO A 46 -8.43 -0.40 -10.46
CA PRO A 46 -9.44 -1.37 -10.03
C PRO A 46 -10.12 -2.08 -11.21
N TRP A 47 -10.33 -1.39 -12.33
CA TRP A 47 -10.87 -2.00 -13.54
C TRP A 47 -9.94 -3.05 -14.15
N LYS A 48 -8.65 -2.74 -14.26
CA LYS A 48 -7.63 -3.69 -14.73
C LYS A 48 -7.54 -4.92 -13.82
N ARG A 49 -7.55 -4.71 -12.50
CA ARG A 49 -7.56 -5.82 -11.52
C ARG A 49 -8.78 -6.72 -11.69
N ARG A 50 -9.99 -6.15 -11.80
CA ARG A 50 -11.23 -6.93 -12.02
C ARG A 50 -11.17 -7.75 -13.31
N ARG A 51 -10.71 -7.15 -14.41
CA ARG A 51 -10.56 -7.84 -15.70
C ARG A 51 -9.53 -8.96 -15.62
N ASN A 52 -8.39 -8.73 -15.00
CA ASN A 52 -7.37 -9.76 -14.83
C ASN A 52 -7.86 -10.89 -13.91
N ALA A 53 -8.54 -10.58 -12.81
CA ALA A 53 -9.14 -11.59 -11.95
C ALA A 53 -10.20 -12.44 -12.68
N ALA A 54 -11.02 -11.83 -13.55
CA ALA A 54 -12.00 -12.56 -14.36
C ALA A 54 -11.31 -13.53 -15.35
N ARG A 55 -10.25 -13.07 -16.03
CA ARG A 55 -9.46 -13.91 -16.93
C ARG A 55 -8.82 -15.09 -16.20
N LEU A 56 -8.20 -14.85 -15.04
CA LEU A 56 -7.57 -15.92 -14.26
C LEU A 56 -8.60 -16.94 -13.75
N ARG A 57 -9.79 -16.50 -13.32
CA ARG A 57 -10.87 -17.42 -12.95
C ARG A 57 -11.30 -18.31 -14.14
N GLN A 58 -11.42 -17.74 -15.33
CA GLN A 58 -11.73 -18.53 -16.54
C GLN A 58 -10.60 -19.52 -16.84
N GLN A 59 -9.34 -19.12 -16.71
CA GLN A 59 -8.18 -19.99 -16.91
C GLN A 59 -8.18 -21.15 -15.90
N ILE A 60 -8.46 -20.90 -14.63
CA ILE A 60 -8.59 -21.92 -13.59
C ILE A 60 -9.77 -22.87 -13.88
N ALA A 61 -10.89 -22.34 -14.38
CA ALA A 61 -12.05 -23.17 -14.76
C ALA A 61 -11.76 -24.12 -15.95
N LEU A 62 -10.91 -23.69 -16.88
CA LEU A 62 -10.48 -24.52 -18.01
C LEU A 62 -9.38 -25.51 -17.62
N ASN A 63 -8.51 -25.14 -16.70
CA ASN A 63 -7.43 -25.98 -16.17
C ASN A 63 -7.39 -25.88 -14.65
N THR A 64 -8.08 -26.80 -13.99
CA THR A 64 -8.15 -26.84 -12.52
C THR A 64 -6.81 -27.09 -11.83
N ASN A 65 -5.81 -27.57 -12.55
CA ASN A 65 -4.46 -27.81 -12.04
C ASN A 65 -3.50 -26.63 -12.27
N ASP A 66 -3.98 -25.49 -12.78
CA ASP A 66 -3.16 -24.30 -12.99
C ASP A 66 -2.85 -23.58 -11.67
N VAL A 67 -1.79 -24.05 -11.03
CA VAL A 67 -1.29 -23.53 -9.75
C VAL A 67 -0.81 -22.07 -9.87
N ALA A 68 -0.20 -21.72 -11.01
CA ALA A 68 0.28 -20.36 -11.26
C ALA A 68 -0.88 -19.36 -11.36
N ALA A 69 -1.94 -19.72 -12.11
CA ALA A 69 -3.13 -18.88 -12.22
C ALA A 69 -3.83 -18.68 -10.86
N ARG A 70 -3.85 -19.70 -9.99
CA ARG A 70 -4.36 -19.58 -8.62
C ARG A 70 -3.53 -18.64 -7.78
N PHE A 71 -2.21 -18.75 -7.83
CA PHE A 71 -1.32 -17.86 -7.11
C PHE A 71 -1.48 -16.40 -7.55
N ASP A 72 -1.50 -16.16 -8.86
CA ASP A 72 -1.70 -14.81 -9.41
C ASP A 72 -3.08 -14.23 -9.03
N LEU A 73 -4.13 -15.05 -9.01
CA LEU A 73 -5.46 -14.63 -8.57
C LEU A 73 -5.47 -14.28 -7.08
N ALA A 74 -4.80 -15.09 -6.24
CA ALA A 74 -4.65 -14.81 -4.82
C ALA A 74 -3.94 -13.47 -4.57
N ARG A 75 -2.87 -13.18 -5.32
CA ARG A 75 -2.17 -11.89 -5.24
C ARG A 75 -3.09 -10.71 -5.61
N ILE A 76 -3.88 -10.83 -6.68
CA ILE A 76 -4.87 -9.80 -7.05
C ILE A 76 -5.92 -9.62 -5.95
N TRP A 77 -6.33 -10.68 -5.28
CA TRP A 77 -7.29 -10.60 -4.19
C TRP A 77 -6.68 -9.94 -2.95
N ILE A 78 -5.41 -10.22 -2.60
CA ILE A 78 -4.69 -9.50 -1.54
C ILE A 78 -4.63 -8.00 -1.85
N GLU A 79 -4.22 -7.63 -3.07
CA GLU A 79 -4.20 -6.23 -3.51
C GLU A 79 -5.59 -5.56 -3.48
N SER A 80 -6.65 -6.35 -3.61
CA SER A 80 -8.05 -5.91 -3.56
C SER A 80 -8.66 -6.02 -2.16
N LYS A 81 -7.85 -6.38 -1.16
CA LYS A 81 -8.23 -6.59 0.26
C LYS A 81 -9.27 -7.72 0.45
N LYS A 82 -9.31 -8.67 -0.46
CA LYS A 82 -10.16 -9.88 -0.37
C LYS A 82 -9.36 -11.02 0.25
N TYR A 83 -8.95 -10.82 1.50
CA TYR A 83 -8.02 -11.72 2.18
C TYR A 83 -8.56 -13.14 2.41
N PRO A 84 -9.85 -13.34 2.82
CA PRO A 84 -10.37 -14.69 3.00
C PRO A 84 -10.32 -15.51 1.71
N GLN A 85 -10.75 -14.93 0.58
CA GLN A 85 -10.72 -15.61 -0.72
C GLN A 85 -9.27 -15.89 -1.18
N ALA A 86 -8.34 -14.97 -0.90
CA ALA A 86 -6.93 -15.18 -1.20
C ALA A 86 -6.37 -16.35 -0.40
N LEU A 87 -6.69 -16.42 0.89
CA LEU A 87 -6.21 -17.48 1.79
C LEU A 87 -6.70 -18.86 1.32
N GLU A 88 -7.97 -18.99 0.94
CA GLU A 88 -8.54 -20.23 0.40
C GLU A 88 -7.71 -20.75 -0.80
N LEU A 89 -7.44 -19.91 -1.79
CA LEU A 89 -6.61 -20.30 -2.95
C LEU A 89 -5.17 -20.65 -2.56
N LEU A 90 -4.58 -19.90 -1.61
CA LEU A 90 -3.21 -20.15 -1.17
C LEU A 90 -3.08 -21.50 -0.45
N LEU A 91 -4.07 -21.87 0.35
CA LEU A 91 -4.08 -23.17 1.02
C LEU A 91 -4.11 -24.35 0.02
N GLU A 92 -4.87 -24.23 -1.08
CA GLU A 92 -4.96 -25.27 -2.11
C GLU A 92 -3.61 -25.52 -2.84
N ILE A 93 -2.74 -24.55 -2.91
CA ILE A 93 -1.48 -24.62 -3.70
C ILE A 93 -0.22 -24.75 -2.85
N GLN A 94 -0.33 -24.87 -1.53
CA GLN A 94 0.80 -24.86 -0.60
C GLN A 94 1.92 -25.81 -1.01
N SER A 95 1.58 -27.07 -1.30
CA SER A 95 2.57 -28.14 -1.60
C SER A 95 3.46 -27.83 -2.83
N ARG A 96 3.08 -26.88 -3.66
CA ARG A 96 3.83 -26.47 -4.85
C ARG A 96 4.71 -25.25 -4.63
N TYR A 97 4.57 -24.57 -3.48
CA TYR A 97 5.23 -23.30 -3.20
C TYR A 97 5.94 -23.27 -1.84
N GLU A 98 6.30 -24.43 -1.28
CA GLU A 98 6.92 -24.53 0.05
C GLU A 98 8.23 -23.75 0.16
N ASP A 99 9.02 -23.65 -0.93
CA ASP A 99 10.27 -22.93 -0.99
C ASP A 99 10.14 -21.49 -1.53
N SER A 100 8.92 -20.99 -1.70
CA SER A 100 8.68 -19.66 -2.28
C SER A 100 8.47 -18.60 -1.21
N ALA A 101 9.42 -17.68 -1.10
CA ALA A 101 9.26 -16.50 -0.23
C ALA A 101 8.03 -15.66 -0.56
N ASP A 102 7.74 -15.46 -1.87
CA ASP A 102 6.55 -14.71 -2.31
C ASP A 102 5.24 -15.38 -1.90
N TYR A 103 5.20 -16.72 -1.91
CA TYR A 103 4.03 -17.47 -1.44
C TYR A 103 3.81 -17.28 0.05
N TRP A 104 4.84 -17.46 0.87
CA TRP A 104 4.73 -17.31 2.32
C TRP A 104 4.41 -15.88 2.72
N ASN A 105 4.97 -14.88 2.00
CA ASN A 105 4.58 -13.48 2.18
C ASN A 105 3.09 -13.26 1.86
N ALA A 106 2.60 -13.77 0.73
CA ALA A 106 1.19 -13.64 0.36
C ALA A 106 0.27 -14.31 1.38
N ARG A 107 0.61 -15.53 1.83
CA ARG A 107 -0.15 -16.30 2.81
C ARG A 107 -0.17 -15.59 4.16
N GLY A 108 0.99 -15.26 4.71
CA GLY A 108 1.07 -14.58 6.00
C GLY A 108 0.36 -13.22 5.98
N THR A 109 0.44 -12.48 4.87
CA THR A 109 -0.34 -11.23 4.69
C THR A 109 -1.84 -11.50 4.76
N ALA A 110 -2.34 -12.54 4.10
CA ALA A 110 -3.77 -12.88 4.14
C ALA A 110 -4.20 -13.30 5.55
N GLU A 111 -3.40 -14.11 6.23
CA GLU A 111 -3.65 -14.60 7.59
C GLU A 111 -3.71 -13.47 8.63
N VAL A 112 -2.76 -12.54 8.59
CA VAL A 112 -2.76 -11.36 9.47
C VAL A 112 -4.03 -10.54 9.32
N HIS A 113 -4.55 -10.43 8.11
CA HIS A 113 -5.78 -9.67 7.83
C HIS A 113 -7.08 -10.47 8.03
N THR A 114 -6.99 -11.77 8.28
CA THR A 114 -8.14 -12.65 8.61
C THR A 114 -8.15 -13.04 10.08
N ASN A 115 -7.41 -12.30 10.91
CA ASN A 115 -7.31 -12.49 12.37
C ASN A 115 -6.58 -13.77 12.83
N HIS A 116 -5.79 -14.40 11.93
CA HIS A 116 -4.87 -15.50 12.25
C HIS A 116 -3.47 -14.91 12.45
N LEU A 117 -3.30 -14.12 13.52
CA LEU A 117 -2.11 -13.29 13.70
C LEU A 117 -0.83 -14.11 13.93
N GLU A 118 -0.91 -15.18 14.73
CA GLU A 118 0.23 -16.03 15.08
C GLU A 118 0.73 -16.82 13.87
N ASP A 119 -0.19 -17.44 13.12
CA ASP A 119 0.16 -18.14 11.86
C ASP A 119 0.72 -17.17 10.83
N GLY A 120 0.08 -16.00 10.70
CA GLY A 120 0.50 -14.96 9.78
C GLY A 120 1.89 -14.41 10.11
N GLU A 121 2.22 -14.22 11.39
CA GLU A 121 3.56 -13.85 11.83
C GLU A 121 4.58 -14.93 11.44
N GLN A 122 4.30 -16.19 11.77
CA GLN A 122 5.19 -17.31 11.46
C GLN A 122 5.47 -17.39 9.95
N HIS A 123 4.45 -17.27 9.11
CA HIS A 123 4.60 -17.36 7.67
C HIS A 123 5.30 -16.14 7.04
N LEU A 124 5.07 -14.94 7.58
CA LEU A 124 5.81 -13.75 7.14
C LEU A 124 7.30 -13.84 7.51
N LEU A 125 7.62 -14.34 8.70
CA LEU A 125 9.01 -14.60 9.11
C LEU A 125 9.64 -15.71 8.26
N LYS A 126 8.91 -16.78 7.94
CA LYS A 126 9.37 -17.83 7.01
C LYS A 126 9.69 -17.26 5.62
N ALA A 127 8.89 -16.32 5.11
CA ALA A 127 9.19 -15.65 3.85
C ALA A 127 10.53 -14.89 3.90
N LEU A 128 10.81 -14.23 5.02
CA LEU A 128 12.07 -13.50 5.24
C LEU A 128 13.27 -14.43 5.43
N ASP A 129 13.08 -15.60 6.06
CA ASP A 129 14.13 -16.62 6.19
C ASP A 129 14.55 -17.17 4.81
N ILE A 130 13.57 -17.41 3.92
CA ILE A 130 13.84 -17.86 2.54
C ILE A 130 14.50 -16.75 1.72
N ASN A 131 13.98 -15.54 1.81
CA ASN A 131 14.54 -14.37 1.12
C ASN A 131 14.42 -13.13 2.01
N PRO A 132 15.52 -12.68 2.65
CA PRO A 132 15.51 -11.51 3.53
C PRO A 132 15.08 -10.21 2.86
N ARG A 133 15.10 -10.14 1.53
CA ARG A 133 14.67 -8.96 0.74
C ARG A 133 13.37 -9.17 -0.02
N VAL A 134 12.58 -10.20 0.34
CA VAL A 134 11.29 -10.45 -0.30
C VAL A 134 10.44 -9.19 -0.27
N GLN A 135 9.92 -8.79 -1.43
CA GLN A 135 9.12 -7.57 -1.59
C GLN A 135 9.76 -6.33 -0.90
N TYR A 136 11.10 -6.23 -0.92
CA TYR A 136 11.86 -5.14 -0.27
C TYR A 136 11.59 -4.99 1.24
N GLY A 137 11.36 -6.10 1.95
CA GLY A 137 11.08 -6.11 3.39
C GLY A 137 9.63 -5.78 3.76
N GLU A 138 8.69 -5.77 2.80
CA GLU A 138 7.26 -5.52 3.05
C GLU A 138 6.65 -6.41 4.15
N PRO A 139 7.07 -7.71 4.35
CA PRO A 139 6.58 -8.50 5.47
C PRO A 139 6.73 -7.82 6.84
N TYR A 140 7.84 -7.13 7.07
CA TYR A 140 8.01 -6.36 8.31
C TYR A 140 7.00 -5.23 8.48
N LEU A 141 6.58 -4.56 7.40
CA LEU A 141 5.52 -3.55 7.47
C LEU A 141 4.16 -4.17 7.81
N HIS A 142 3.86 -5.36 7.26
CA HIS A 142 2.64 -6.09 7.59
C HIS A 142 2.63 -6.50 9.07
N LEU A 143 3.74 -7.03 9.58
CA LEU A 143 3.90 -7.37 11.00
C LEU A 143 3.77 -6.15 11.89
N ALA A 144 4.48 -5.08 11.57
CA ALA A 144 4.38 -3.82 12.33
C ALA A 144 2.94 -3.29 12.38
N ALA A 145 2.22 -3.33 11.24
CA ALA A 145 0.83 -2.90 11.19
C ALA A 145 -0.11 -3.80 12.02
N ALA A 146 0.16 -5.10 12.04
CA ALA A 146 -0.64 -6.07 12.79
C ALA A 146 -0.47 -5.93 14.31
N PHE A 147 0.76 -5.68 14.77
CA PHE A 147 1.07 -5.55 16.19
C PHE A 147 0.90 -4.14 16.76
N LYS A 148 0.65 -3.12 15.93
CA LYS A 148 0.61 -1.71 16.37
C LYS A 148 -0.31 -1.41 17.57
N GLU A 149 -1.41 -2.14 17.74
CA GLU A 149 -2.39 -1.95 18.82
C GLU A 149 -2.27 -3.01 19.93
N ARG A 150 -1.62 -4.15 19.64
CA ARG A 150 -1.44 -5.25 20.59
C ARG A 150 -0.11 -5.17 21.34
N ASP A 151 0.96 -4.90 20.61
CA ASP A 151 2.32 -4.79 21.15
C ASP A 151 3.12 -3.74 20.34
N VAL A 152 3.10 -2.52 20.86
CA VAL A 152 3.77 -1.38 20.20
C VAL A 152 5.29 -1.56 20.15
N ASN A 153 5.90 -2.23 21.14
CA ASN A 153 7.34 -2.48 21.14
C ASN A 153 7.72 -3.49 20.06
N LYS A 154 6.94 -4.56 19.92
CA LYS A 154 7.10 -5.54 18.84
C LYS A 154 6.90 -4.91 17.46
N SER A 155 5.91 -4.02 17.33
CA SER A 155 5.70 -3.23 16.11
C SER A 155 6.92 -2.35 15.78
N LEU A 156 7.49 -1.66 16.77
CA LEU A 156 8.72 -0.87 16.60
C LEU A 156 9.90 -1.74 16.17
N HIS A 157 10.07 -2.92 16.78
CA HIS A 157 11.12 -3.85 16.39
C HIS A 157 11.02 -4.23 14.90
N TYR A 158 9.83 -4.58 14.40
CA TYR A 158 9.64 -4.87 12.99
C TYR A 158 9.89 -3.66 12.08
N LEU A 159 9.55 -2.45 12.51
CA LEU A 159 9.86 -1.24 11.76
C LEU A 159 11.37 -0.97 11.68
N GLN A 160 12.13 -1.28 12.74
CA GLN A 160 13.59 -1.20 12.72
C GLN A 160 14.18 -2.19 11.71
N GLN A 161 13.76 -3.45 11.73
CA GLN A 161 14.17 -4.46 10.76
C GLN A 161 13.84 -4.05 9.31
N PHE A 162 12.66 -3.47 9.09
CA PHE A 162 12.30 -2.92 7.80
C PHE A 162 13.25 -1.80 7.35
N GLN A 163 13.64 -0.90 8.24
CA GLN A 163 14.52 0.22 7.93
C GLN A 163 15.94 -0.22 7.57
N GLU A 164 16.43 -1.33 8.11
CA GLU A 164 17.72 -1.92 7.73
C GLU A 164 17.73 -2.36 6.26
N ILE A 165 16.59 -2.86 5.75
CA ILE A 165 16.45 -3.28 4.35
C ILE A 165 16.10 -2.09 3.46
N GLN A 166 15.21 -1.23 3.90
CA GLN A 166 14.59 -0.16 3.11
C GLN A 166 14.65 1.20 3.83
N SER A 167 15.86 1.72 4.00
CA SER A 167 16.09 3.04 4.65
C SER A 167 15.49 4.23 3.86
N SER A 168 15.13 4.04 2.59
CA SER A 168 14.58 5.10 1.72
C SER A 168 13.04 5.08 1.64
N SER A 169 12.36 4.61 2.69
CA SER A 169 10.88 4.60 2.77
C SER A 169 10.37 5.66 3.73
N SER A 170 9.63 6.65 3.23
CA SER A 170 8.91 7.60 4.08
C SER A 170 7.82 6.92 4.91
N GLU A 171 7.25 5.81 4.41
CA GLU A 171 6.25 5.02 5.12
C GLU A 171 6.79 4.44 6.42
N GLY A 172 7.94 3.77 6.37
CA GLY A 172 8.58 3.18 7.56
C GLY A 172 8.78 4.22 8.67
N TYR A 173 9.39 5.36 8.34
CA TYR A 173 9.60 6.44 9.33
C TYR A 173 8.31 7.07 9.84
N TYR A 174 7.28 7.21 8.99
CA TYR A 174 5.97 7.69 9.43
C TYR A 174 5.33 6.74 10.45
N LEU A 175 5.37 5.43 10.19
CA LEU A 175 4.82 4.42 11.10
C LEU A 175 5.61 4.38 12.41
N THR A 176 6.94 4.47 12.36
CA THR A 176 7.79 4.59 13.56
C THR A 176 7.38 5.80 14.42
N GLY A 177 7.16 6.95 13.80
CA GLY A 177 6.68 8.14 14.50
C GLY A 177 5.32 7.94 15.17
N LEU A 178 4.41 7.19 14.54
CA LEU A 178 3.12 6.84 15.16
C LEU A 178 3.31 5.93 16.40
N MET A 179 4.19 4.94 16.30
CA MET A 179 4.45 4.03 17.42
C MET A 179 5.07 4.77 18.60
N TYR A 180 6.05 5.65 18.37
CA TYR A 180 6.61 6.49 19.43
C TYR A 180 5.55 7.39 20.10
N ARG A 181 4.60 7.93 19.31
CA ARG A 181 3.48 8.70 19.89
C ARG A 181 2.58 7.84 20.78
N MET A 182 2.27 6.61 20.37
CA MET A 182 1.47 5.68 21.19
C MET A 182 2.16 5.33 22.50
N LEU A 183 3.50 5.34 22.53
CA LEU A 183 4.31 5.16 23.74
C LEU A 183 4.51 6.46 24.55
N GLY A 184 3.92 7.57 24.13
CA GLY A 184 4.12 8.88 24.79
C GLY A 184 5.48 9.52 24.52
N ARG A 185 6.32 8.92 23.67
CA ARG A 185 7.69 9.36 23.34
C ARG A 185 7.64 10.43 22.23
N LYS A 186 7.20 11.63 22.59
CA LYS A 186 6.90 12.72 21.65
C LYS A 186 8.12 13.21 20.86
N ASP A 187 9.25 13.36 21.50
CA ASP A 187 10.46 13.86 20.84
C ASP A 187 10.96 12.92 19.75
N GLU A 188 10.98 11.61 20.06
CA GLU A 188 11.36 10.58 19.09
C GLU A 188 10.35 10.46 17.96
N ALA A 189 9.06 10.65 18.24
CA ALA A 189 8.02 10.72 17.22
C ALA A 189 8.27 11.88 16.24
N ILE A 190 8.62 13.07 16.75
CA ILE A 190 8.95 14.24 15.93
C ILE A 190 10.19 13.97 15.07
N ILE A 191 11.22 13.35 15.66
CA ILE A 191 12.42 12.95 14.91
C ILE A 191 12.06 12.01 13.76
N ALA A 192 11.27 10.96 14.02
CA ALA A 192 10.85 10.00 13.00
C ALA A 192 10.00 10.65 11.89
N PHE A 193 9.07 11.56 12.23
CA PHE A 193 8.31 12.31 11.22
C PHE A 193 9.20 13.23 10.38
N ASN A 194 10.22 13.85 10.98
CA ASN A 194 11.20 14.65 10.24
C ASN A 194 12.01 13.78 9.26
N GLN A 195 12.43 12.60 9.69
CA GLN A 195 13.12 11.63 8.82
C GLN A 195 12.24 11.20 7.65
N SER A 196 10.95 10.89 7.87
CA SER A 196 9.99 10.61 6.80
C SER A 196 9.94 11.71 5.74
N ILE A 197 9.93 12.98 6.17
CA ILE A 197 9.91 14.14 5.28
C ILE A 197 11.26 14.30 4.55
N ALA A 198 12.38 14.12 5.26
CA ALA A 198 13.72 14.23 4.69
C ALA A 198 13.96 13.16 3.60
N VAL A 199 13.59 11.91 3.89
CA VAL A 199 13.65 10.81 2.92
C VAL A 199 12.82 11.14 1.68
N TYR A 200 11.59 11.59 1.85
CA TYR A 200 10.76 11.98 0.70
C TYR A 200 11.43 13.06 -0.17
N ARG A 201 12.09 14.06 0.45
CA ARG A 201 12.76 15.13 -0.28
C ARG A 201 13.93 14.63 -1.13
N SER A 202 14.69 13.64 -0.63
CA SER A 202 15.83 13.04 -1.31
C SER A 202 15.45 12.06 -2.43
N LEU A 203 14.19 11.58 -2.47
CA LEU A 203 13.76 10.60 -3.46
C LEU A 203 13.76 11.16 -4.90
N PRO A 204 14.09 10.33 -5.89
CA PRO A 204 13.93 10.67 -7.30
C PRO A 204 12.45 10.85 -7.68
N LYS A 205 12.18 11.63 -8.72
CA LYS A 205 10.81 12.03 -9.12
C LYS A 205 9.83 10.84 -9.27
N TYR A 206 10.28 9.73 -9.84
CA TYR A 206 9.43 8.55 -10.07
C TYR A 206 8.96 7.88 -8.77
N ARG A 207 9.78 7.92 -7.70
CA ARG A 207 9.41 7.38 -6.37
C ARG A 207 8.59 8.36 -5.52
N LYS A 208 8.76 9.66 -5.72
CA LYS A 208 8.01 10.68 -4.94
C LYS A 208 6.52 10.50 -4.96
N ARG A 209 5.96 9.97 -6.07
CA ARG A 209 4.53 9.77 -6.20
C ARG A 209 3.96 8.76 -5.20
N SER A 210 4.65 7.65 -4.95
CA SER A 210 4.20 6.61 -3.99
C SER A 210 4.37 7.07 -2.53
N GLU A 211 5.45 7.82 -2.25
CA GLU A 211 5.84 8.20 -0.89
C GLU A 211 5.21 9.52 -0.39
N ARG A 212 4.67 10.35 -1.30
CA ARG A 212 4.12 11.67 -0.98
C ARG A 212 3.09 11.66 0.14
N LYS A 213 2.20 10.69 0.14
CA LYS A 213 1.13 10.58 1.14
C LYS A 213 1.68 10.44 2.57
N TRP A 214 2.82 9.75 2.72
CA TRP A 214 3.44 9.52 4.02
C TRP A 214 4.15 10.76 4.53
N ALA A 215 4.90 11.44 3.64
CA ALA A 215 5.53 12.72 3.98
C ALA A 215 4.49 13.80 4.35
N ALA A 216 3.36 13.88 3.62
CA ALA A 216 2.28 14.81 3.93
C ALA A 216 1.62 14.49 5.29
N ARG A 217 1.37 13.21 5.58
CA ARG A 217 0.87 12.76 6.88
C ARG A 217 1.85 13.05 8.00
N SER A 218 3.16 12.87 7.78
CA SER A 218 4.21 13.20 8.74
C SER A 218 4.22 14.68 9.07
N LEU A 219 4.11 15.54 8.04
CA LEU A 219 4.03 16.98 8.23
C LEU A 219 2.81 17.38 9.08
N PHE A 220 1.64 16.82 8.78
CA PHE A 220 0.41 17.07 9.54
C PHE A 220 0.52 16.56 10.99
N ARG A 221 1.03 15.34 11.18
CA ARG A 221 1.19 14.77 12.53
C ARG A 221 2.20 15.54 13.39
N LYS A 222 3.27 16.05 12.79
CA LYS A 222 4.25 16.89 13.48
C LYS A 222 3.64 18.20 13.98
N SER A 223 2.68 18.81 13.25
CA SER A 223 2.08 20.10 13.62
C SER A 223 1.01 20.00 14.73
N ILE A 224 0.52 18.79 15.02
CA ILE A 224 -0.55 18.57 16.01
C ILE A 224 0.01 18.02 17.34
N GLY A 225 1.29 17.71 17.39
CA GLY A 225 1.92 17.15 18.58
C GLY A 225 2.73 18.05 19.38
#